data_9d936ff4028a5f421f2889676d2888fd
#
_entry.id   9d936ff4028a5f421f2889676d2888fd
#
_cell.length_a   1.000
_cell.length_b   1.000
_cell.length_c   1.000
_cell.angle_alpha   90.00
_cell.angle_beta   90.00
_cell.angle_gamma   90.00
#
_symmetry.space_group_name_H-M   'P 1'
#
loop_
_entity.id
_entity.type
_entity.pdbx_description
1 polymer ?
#
loop_
_entity_poly.entity_id
_entity_poly.type
_entity_poly.pdbx_seq_one_letter_code
_entity_poly.pdbx_strand_id
1 'polypeptide(L)'
;MRDISLRPAGTRGADTAATTLPRRPRRDEPFTPASDARPLLLGHGGRLTVERLGTVAYGPAWELQDELAEQRRGRRIGDRLLLVEHFPVYTIGRGGDERNLLASPARLREIGAEFVRVDRGGDITFHGPGQLVAYPIVELRDPLDLRRYVRSLESAIIDTAAAFGVEAGREEGLTGVWVAGERKLAAIGVRVRRGVTTHGLALNVNTDLRWYAEMIPCGIRDREVTSLARELGHAVAMELVEERLSGALAAAFGLILAPIPTGLPGPAGASEQ
;
A
#
# COMPACT_ATOMS: atom_id res chain seq x y z
N MET A 1 -6.10 -74.72 -42.82
CA MET A 1 -7.28 -73.99 -42.37
C MET A 1 -7.25 -73.92 -40.88
N ARG A 2 -6.76 -72.90 -40.27
CA ARG A 2 -6.84 -72.65 -38.82
C ARG A 2 -7.39 -71.27 -38.58
N ASP A 3 -8.54 -71.21 -37.97
CA ASP A 3 -9.31 -70.08 -37.58
C ASP A 3 -8.60 -69.37 -36.37
N ILE A 4 -8.28 -68.08 -36.46
CA ILE A 4 -7.71 -67.30 -35.39
C ILE A 4 -8.69 -66.21 -35.02
N SER A 5 -9.44 -66.50 -33.96
CA SER A 5 -10.34 -65.60 -33.28
C SER A 5 -9.57 -64.43 -32.59
N LEU A 6 -9.79 -63.19 -33.01
CA LEU A 6 -9.28 -61.99 -32.41
C LEU A 6 -10.22 -61.55 -31.27
N ARG A 7 -9.68 -61.52 -30.03
CA ARG A 7 -10.35 -60.92 -28.89
C ARG A 7 -10.16 -59.37 -28.91
N PRO A 8 -11.17 -58.54 -28.59
CA PRO A 8 -10.99 -57.10 -28.49
C PRO A 8 -10.29 -56.71 -27.18
N ALA A 9 -9.35 -55.76 -27.29
CA ALA A 9 -8.60 -55.19 -26.20
C ALA A 9 -9.50 -54.28 -25.33
N GLY A 10 -9.37 -54.47 -24.00
CA GLY A 10 -10.10 -53.66 -23.02
C GLY A 10 -9.67 -52.20 -23.03
N THR A 11 -10.67 -51.34 -23.06
CA THR A 11 -10.57 -49.90 -22.86
C THR A 11 -10.21 -49.63 -21.40
N ARG A 12 -9.01 -49.09 -21.16
CA ARG A 12 -8.65 -48.48 -19.87
C ARG A 12 -9.39 -47.15 -19.76
N GLY A 13 -10.25 -47.04 -18.76
CA GLY A 13 -10.87 -45.78 -18.38
C GLY A 13 -9.82 -44.75 -17.97
N ALA A 14 -9.88 -43.58 -18.60
CA ALA A 14 -9.13 -42.42 -18.16
C ALA A 14 -9.87 -41.81 -16.97
N ASP A 15 -9.27 -41.93 -15.79
CA ASP A 15 -9.66 -41.15 -14.61
C ASP A 15 -9.36 -39.66 -14.90
N THR A 16 -10.37 -38.92 -15.27
CA THR A 16 -10.35 -37.48 -15.32
C THR A 16 -10.51 -36.96 -13.89
N ALA A 17 -9.40 -36.74 -13.20
CA ALA A 17 -9.39 -35.94 -11.99
C ALA A 17 -9.89 -34.52 -12.32
N ALA A 18 -11.15 -34.26 -11.96
CA ALA A 18 -11.71 -32.92 -12.01
C ALA A 18 -10.92 -32.01 -11.07
N THR A 19 -10.06 -31.16 -11.63
CA THR A 19 -9.42 -30.07 -10.91
C THR A 19 -10.51 -29.10 -10.49
N THR A 20 -10.95 -29.21 -9.24
CA THR A 20 -11.90 -28.28 -8.63
C THR A 20 -11.19 -26.94 -8.47
N LEU A 21 -11.57 -25.97 -9.30
CA LEU A 21 -11.15 -24.58 -9.13
C LEU A 21 -11.56 -24.10 -7.73
N PRO A 22 -10.71 -23.37 -7.01
CA PRO A 22 -11.05 -22.83 -5.70
C PRO A 22 -12.30 -21.94 -5.84
N ARG A 23 -13.29 -22.21 -4.98
CA ARG A 23 -14.54 -21.42 -4.90
C ARG A 23 -14.17 -19.94 -4.66
N ARG A 24 -14.75 -19.04 -5.45
CA ARG A 24 -14.76 -17.60 -5.14
C ARG A 24 -15.36 -17.41 -3.74
N PRO A 25 -14.70 -16.64 -2.84
CA PRO A 25 -15.27 -16.32 -1.54
C PRO A 25 -16.61 -15.62 -1.73
N ARG A 26 -17.60 -15.98 -0.90
CA ARG A 26 -18.92 -15.31 -0.91
C ARG A 26 -18.77 -13.92 -0.32
N ARG A 27 -19.62 -12.97 -0.78
CA ARG A 27 -19.62 -11.54 -0.41
C ARG A 27 -19.72 -11.25 1.09
N ASP A 28 -20.05 -12.21 1.92
CA ASP A 28 -20.42 -12.05 3.34
C ASP A 28 -19.48 -12.76 4.32
N GLU A 29 -18.38 -13.34 3.84
CA GLU A 29 -17.43 -13.95 4.78
C GLU A 29 -16.48 -12.89 5.33
N PRO A 30 -16.47 -12.65 6.67
CA PRO A 30 -15.48 -11.79 7.28
C PRO A 30 -14.08 -12.37 6.97
N PHE A 31 -13.16 -11.51 6.57
CA PHE A 31 -11.76 -11.86 6.35
C PHE A 31 -11.22 -12.56 7.61
N THR A 32 -11.07 -13.88 7.53
CA THR A 32 -10.31 -14.63 8.52
C THR A 32 -8.87 -14.64 8.01
N PRO A 33 -7.91 -13.96 8.68
CA PRO A 33 -6.51 -14.08 8.31
C PRO A 33 -6.13 -15.55 8.36
N ALA A 34 -5.49 -16.07 7.30
CA ALA A 34 -4.93 -17.41 7.31
C ALA A 34 -4.15 -17.57 8.62
N SER A 35 -4.51 -18.60 9.41
CA SER A 35 -4.01 -18.83 10.76
C SER A 35 -2.55 -19.23 10.76
N ASP A 36 -1.67 -18.33 10.38
CA ASP A 36 -0.29 -18.40 10.80
C ASP A 36 -0.27 -17.79 12.20
N ALA A 37 -0.24 -18.64 13.22
CA ALA A 37 -0.43 -18.28 14.63
C ALA A 37 0.66 -17.29 15.17
N ARG A 38 1.65 -16.93 14.34
CA ARG A 38 2.72 -16.01 14.72
C ARG A 38 2.34 -14.56 14.45
N PRO A 39 2.52 -13.66 15.43
CA PRO A 39 2.32 -12.23 15.22
C PRO A 39 3.23 -11.69 14.12
N LEU A 40 2.69 -10.82 13.24
CA LEU A 40 3.44 -10.16 12.17
C LEU A 40 4.51 -9.22 12.74
N LEU A 41 4.14 -8.43 13.74
CA LEU A 41 5.01 -7.45 14.36
C LEU A 41 5.65 -7.97 15.65
N LEU A 42 6.85 -7.50 15.95
CA LEU A 42 7.53 -7.82 17.20
C LEU A 42 6.75 -7.30 18.42
N GLY A 43 6.09 -6.15 18.29
CA GLY A 43 5.26 -5.54 19.31
C GLY A 43 3.78 -5.96 19.27
N HIS A 44 3.45 -7.16 18.78
CA HIS A 44 2.05 -7.62 18.69
C HIS A 44 1.29 -7.43 20.02
N GLY A 45 0.10 -6.80 19.94
CA GLY A 45 -0.65 -6.34 21.11
C GLY A 45 -0.15 -5.01 21.69
N GLY A 46 0.88 -4.41 21.09
CA GLY A 46 1.38 -3.08 21.43
C GLY A 46 0.49 -1.94 20.90
N ARG A 47 1.02 -0.73 21.02
CA ARG A 47 0.34 0.49 20.56
C ARG A 47 0.94 1.03 19.29
N LEU A 48 0.08 1.49 18.37
CA LEU A 48 0.44 2.26 17.19
C LEU A 48 0.15 3.75 17.44
N THR A 49 1.21 4.56 17.50
CA THR A 49 1.05 6.02 17.63
C THR A 49 0.91 6.62 16.24
N VAL A 50 -0.15 7.41 16.04
CA VAL A 50 -0.43 8.09 14.77
C VAL A 50 0.03 9.53 14.85
N GLU A 51 0.79 9.96 13.86
CA GLU A 51 1.27 11.34 13.70
C GLU A 51 0.76 11.89 12.36
N ARG A 52 -0.01 12.99 12.42
CA ARG A 52 -0.51 13.69 11.23
C ARG A 52 0.42 14.84 10.92
N LEU A 53 1.05 14.78 9.76
CA LEU A 53 2.06 15.76 9.36
C LEU A 53 1.48 16.91 8.50
N GLY A 54 0.22 16.76 8.04
CA GLY A 54 -0.35 17.68 7.06
C GLY A 54 0.37 17.58 5.72
N THR A 55 0.54 18.72 5.02
CA THR A 55 1.25 18.75 3.73
C THR A 55 2.73 19.05 3.94
N VAL A 56 3.61 18.11 3.54
CA VAL A 56 5.06 18.18 3.75
C VAL A 56 5.81 17.84 2.47
N ALA A 57 6.93 18.49 2.21
CA ALA A 57 7.84 18.10 1.13
C ALA A 57 8.38 16.68 1.34
N TYR A 58 8.67 15.99 0.25
CA TYR A 58 9.04 14.56 0.31
C TYR A 58 10.36 14.31 1.08
N GLY A 59 11.38 15.13 0.83
CA GLY A 59 12.69 15.00 1.48
C GLY A 59 12.62 15.03 3.00
N PRO A 60 12.07 16.08 3.63
CA PRO A 60 11.88 16.16 5.08
C PRO A 60 11.06 15.00 5.66
N ALA A 61 10.02 14.55 4.96
CA ALA A 61 9.24 13.39 5.42
C ALA A 61 10.06 12.09 5.34
N TRP A 62 10.94 11.94 4.38
CA TRP A 62 11.84 10.79 4.28
C TRP A 62 12.91 10.80 5.37
N GLU A 63 13.52 11.95 5.64
CA GLU A 63 14.48 12.12 6.76
C GLU A 63 13.84 11.76 8.10
N LEU A 64 12.62 12.22 8.36
CA LEU A 64 11.86 11.86 9.56
C LEU A 64 11.61 10.35 9.67
N GLN A 65 11.28 9.69 8.57
CA GLN A 65 11.11 8.23 8.57
C GLN A 65 12.41 7.50 8.95
N ASP A 66 13.56 7.92 8.39
CA ASP A 66 14.85 7.30 8.70
C ASP A 66 15.22 7.52 10.17
N GLU A 67 14.98 8.71 10.74
CA GLU A 67 15.19 9.01 12.15
C GLU A 67 14.32 8.13 13.06
N LEU A 68 13.01 8.08 12.81
CA LEU A 68 12.07 7.26 13.58
C LEU A 68 12.40 5.77 13.46
N ALA A 69 12.81 5.31 12.28
CA ALA A 69 13.23 3.93 12.10
C ALA A 69 14.50 3.59 12.90
N GLU A 70 15.48 4.50 13.03
CA GLU A 70 16.63 4.29 13.91
C GLU A 70 16.21 4.29 15.40
N GLN A 71 15.32 5.18 15.80
CA GLN A 71 14.79 5.20 17.16
C GLN A 71 14.01 3.92 17.48
N ARG A 72 13.20 3.40 16.51
CA ARG A 72 12.45 2.16 16.67
C ARG A 72 13.37 0.94 16.79
N ARG A 73 14.42 0.87 15.95
CA ARG A 73 15.45 -0.17 16.02
C ARG A 73 16.16 -0.18 17.38
N GLY A 74 16.46 1.01 17.89
CA GLY A 74 17.04 1.19 19.23
C GLY A 74 16.05 0.99 20.38
N ARG A 75 14.77 0.65 20.08
CA ARG A 75 13.68 0.49 21.06
C ARG A 75 13.45 1.72 21.95
N ARG A 76 13.83 2.91 21.44
CA ARG A 76 13.59 4.20 22.13
C ARG A 76 12.16 4.67 21.96
N ILE A 77 11.48 4.21 20.91
CA ILE A 77 10.06 4.47 20.63
C ILE A 77 9.33 3.17 20.28
N GLY A 78 8.00 3.20 20.40
CA GLY A 78 7.11 2.16 19.88
C GLY A 78 6.85 2.30 18.38
N ASP A 79 5.89 1.52 17.87
CA ASP A 79 5.47 1.58 16.48
C ASP A 79 4.78 2.92 16.16
N ARG A 80 5.08 3.49 14.98
CA ARG A 80 4.58 4.77 14.50
C ARG A 80 3.85 4.61 13.19
N LEU A 81 2.87 5.47 12.96
CA LEU A 81 2.20 5.66 11.69
C LEU A 81 2.21 7.14 11.36
N LEU A 82 2.93 7.52 10.31
CA LEU A 82 2.89 8.88 9.78
C LEU A 82 1.83 8.96 8.69
N LEU A 83 0.95 9.95 8.79
CA LEU A 83 -0.04 10.30 7.77
C LEU A 83 0.34 11.65 7.19
N VAL A 84 0.41 11.75 5.86
CA VAL A 84 0.93 12.93 5.18
C VAL A 84 0.27 13.09 3.81
N GLU A 85 0.12 14.33 3.38
CA GLU A 85 0.02 14.70 1.98
C GLU A 85 1.36 15.31 1.54
N HIS A 86 1.76 15.10 0.29
CA HIS A 86 2.97 15.71 -0.25
C HIS A 86 2.65 16.86 -1.20
N PHE A 87 3.58 17.80 -1.35
CA PHE A 87 3.64 18.63 -2.55
C PHE A 87 3.89 17.73 -3.77
N PRO A 88 3.52 18.17 -4.99
CA PRO A 88 3.65 17.33 -6.17
C PRO A 88 5.05 16.77 -6.36
N VAL A 89 5.19 15.44 -6.35
CA VAL A 89 6.46 14.73 -6.50
C VAL A 89 6.28 13.38 -7.17
N TYR A 90 7.15 13.07 -8.11
CA TYR A 90 7.31 11.73 -8.67
C TYR A 90 8.46 11.04 -7.96
N THR A 91 8.22 9.85 -7.44
CA THR A 91 9.26 9.06 -6.80
C THR A 91 9.51 7.77 -7.57
N ILE A 92 10.78 7.41 -7.78
CA ILE A 92 11.15 6.14 -8.40
C ILE A 92 11.88 5.25 -7.40
N GLY A 93 11.40 4.03 -7.25
CA GLY A 93 11.99 3.03 -6.37
C GLY A 93 13.17 2.29 -7.01
N ARG A 94 13.79 1.37 -6.27
CA ARG A 94 14.99 0.63 -6.70
C ARG A 94 14.80 -0.25 -7.93
N GLY A 95 13.58 -0.70 -8.20
CA GLY A 95 13.25 -1.53 -9.37
C GLY A 95 12.69 -0.73 -10.54
N GLY A 96 12.70 0.61 -10.45
CA GLY A 96 12.06 1.47 -11.42
C GLY A 96 12.91 1.74 -12.65
N ASP A 97 12.22 2.00 -13.75
CA ASP A 97 12.80 2.47 -15.00
C ASP A 97 12.45 3.96 -15.19
N GLU A 98 13.46 4.83 -15.26
CA GLU A 98 13.28 6.27 -15.45
C GLU A 98 12.55 6.63 -16.74
N ARG A 99 12.58 5.76 -17.75
CA ARG A 99 11.81 5.89 -18.99
C ARG A 99 10.28 5.88 -18.73
N ASN A 100 9.86 5.45 -17.54
CA ASN A 100 8.48 5.53 -17.12
C ASN A 100 8.07 6.93 -16.63
N LEU A 101 9.01 7.86 -16.42
CA LEU A 101 8.71 9.29 -16.29
C LEU A 101 8.63 9.90 -17.69
N LEU A 102 7.46 10.36 -18.09
CA LEU A 102 7.22 10.97 -19.40
C LEU A 102 7.50 12.47 -19.39
N ALA A 103 7.34 13.12 -18.22
CA ALA A 103 7.61 14.54 -18.07
C ALA A 103 9.12 14.84 -18.21
N SER A 104 9.44 15.78 -19.09
CA SER A 104 10.80 16.33 -19.18
C SER A 104 11.14 17.18 -17.93
N PRO A 105 12.44 17.44 -17.65
CA PRO A 105 12.81 18.35 -16.57
C PRO A 105 12.21 19.77 -16.70
N ALA A 106 11.98 20.25 -17.92
CA ALA A 106 11.31 21.52 -18.17
C ALA A 106 9.82 21.43 -17.79
N ARG A 107 9.17 20.33 -18.16
CA ARG A 107 7.77 20.08 -17.82
C ARG A 107 7.57 19.95 -16.31
N LEU A 108 8.44 19.25 -15.59
CA LEU A 108 8.37 19.14 -14.13
C LEU A 108 8.43 20.52 -13.46
N ARG A 109 9.34 21.41 -13.91
CA ARG A 109 9.41 22.78 -13.40
C ARG A 109 8.15 23.58 -13.70
N GLU A 110 7.61 23.45 -14.91
CA GLU A 110 6.37 24.12 -15.31
C GLU A 110 5.18 23.75 -14.43
N ILE A 111 5.03 22.48 -14.12
CA ILE A 111 3.91 21.96 -13.28
C ILE A 111 4.22 22.03 -11.79
N GLY A 112 5.40 22.48 -11.37
CA GLY A 112 5.80 22.60 -9.97
C GLY A 112 5.97 21.25 -9.27
N ALA A 113 6.40 20.20 -10.00
CA ALA A 113 6.61 18.86 -9.44
C ALA A 113 8.09 18.52 -9.31
N GLU A 114 8.44 17.81 -8.23
CA GLU A 114 9.78 17.27 -8.03
C GLU A 114 9.91 15.85 -8.63
N PHE A 115 11.16 15.41 -8.84
CA PHE A 115 11.48 14.01 -9.14
C PHE A 115 12.58 13.52 -8.20
N VAL A 116 12.30 12.43 -7.47
CA VAL A 116 13.19 11.91 -6.42
C VAL A 116 13.41 10.41 -6.60
N ARG A 117 14.70 10.00 -6.61
CA ARG A 117 15.07 8.57 -6.51
C ARG A 117 15.08 8.17 -5.05
N VAL A 118 14.39 7.07 -4.75
CA VAL A 118 14.18 6.61 -3.38
C VAL A 118 14.53 5.13 -3.23
N ASP A 119 14.68 4.69 -2.00
CA ASP A 119 15.17 3.35 -1.70
C ASP A 119 14.07 2.32 -1.32
N ARG A 120 12.77 2.65 -1.60
CA ARG A 120 11.66 1.71 -1.51
C ARG A 120 11.68 0.68 -2.64
N GLY A 121 10.94 -0.40 -2.47
CA GLY A 121 10.61 -1.31 -3.57
C GLY A 121 9.65 -0.68 -4.59
N GLY A 122 9.52 -1.33 -5.74
CA GLY A 122 8.64 -0.89 -6.84
C GLY A 122 9.26 0.12 -7.79
N ASP A 123 8.43 0.58 -8.72
CA ASP A 123 8.77 1.49 -9.82
C ASP A 123 8.33 2.93 -9.48
N ILE A 124 8.08 3.73 -10.51
CA ILE A 124 7.64 5.12 -10.40
C ILE A 124 6.22 5.22 -9.83
N THR A 125 5.98 6.24 -9.02
CA THR A 125 4.64 6.67 -8.59
C THR A 125 4.61 8.18 -8.41
N PHE A 126 3.40 8.73 -8.28
CA PHE A 126 3.14 10.12 -7.98
C PHE A 126 2.64 10.28 -6.55
N HIS A 127 3.05 11.37 -5.91
CA HIS A 127 2.45 11.86 -4.66
C HIS A 127 2.10 13.34 -4.82
N GLY A 128 0.97 13.76 -4.25
CA GLY A 128 0.52 15.13 -4.32
C GLY A 128 -0.76 15.39 -3.53
N PRO A 129 -1.28 16.62 -3.59
CA PRO A 129 -2.48 17.01 -2.87
C PRO A 129 -3.68 16.12 -3.17
N GLY A 130 -4.46 15.83 -2.14
CA GLY A 130 -5.60 14.92 -2.21
C GLY A 130 -5.24 13.43 -2.16
N GLN A 131 -3.94 13.08 -2.06
CA GLN A 131 -3.49 11.71 -1.87
C GLN A 131 -3.06 11.49 -0.42
N LEU A 132 -3.70 10.55 0.27
CA LEU A 132 -3.26 10.15 1.61
C LEU A 132 -2.09 9.19 1.50
N VAL A 133 -0.93 9.62 1.99
CA VAL A 133 0.26 8.78 2.12
C VAL A 133 0.40 8.34 3.56
N ALA A 134 0.65 7.06 3.78
CA ALA A 134 0.82 6.48 5.09
C ALA A 134 2.15 5.71 5.18
N TYR A 135 2.97 6.07 6.17
CA TYR A 135 4.28 5.47 6.43
C TYR A 135 4.28 4.75 7.78
N PRO A 136 3.98 3.44 7.83
CA PRO A 136 4.13 2.66 9.05
C PRO A 136 5.62 2.40 9.33
N ILE A 137 6.10 2.87 10.48
CA ILE A 137 7.44 2.61 11.02
C ILE A 137 7.27 1.56 12.13
N VAL A 138 7.34 0.30 11.72
CA VAL A 138 7.02 -0.84 12.61
C VAL A 138 8.13 -1.89 12.53
N GLU A 139 8.30 -2.66 13.61
CA GLU A 139 9.30 -3.73 13.64
C GLU A 139 8.64 -5.09 13.36
N LEU A 140 9.01 -5.70 12.24
CA LEU A 140 8.55 -7.04 11.87
C LEU A 140 9.23 -8.09 12.75
N ARG A 141 8.49 -9.09 13.21
CA ARG A 141 9.04 -10.24 13.95
C ARG A 141 10.01 -11.03 13.07
N ASP A 142 9.64 -11.25 11.81
CA ASP A 142 10.47 -11.86 10.80
C ASP A 142 10.63 -10.89 9.62
N PRO A 143 11.83 -10.35 9.40
CA PRO A 143 12.09 -9.45 8.28
C PRO A 143 11.83 -10.06 6.90
N LEU A 144 11.80 -11.39 6.79
CA LEU A 144 11.50 -12.12 5.55
C LEU A 144 9.99 -12.19 5.27
N ASP A 145 9.14 -11.82 6.24
CA ASP A 145 7.68 -11.84 6.11
C ASP A 145 7.12 -10.59 5.39
N LEU A 146 7.91 -10.06 4.45
CA LEU A 146 7.58 -8.86 3.68
C LEU A 146 6.28 -9.03 2.89
N ARG A 147 6.04 -10.23 2.33
CA ARG A 147 4.81 -10.50 1.58
C ARG A 147 3.58 -10.34 2.47
N ARG A 148 3.61 -10.89 3.68
CA ARG A 148 2.52 -10.79 4.64
C ARG A 148 2.30 -9.34 5.09
N TYR A 149 3.38 -8.59 5.30
CA TYR A 149 3.30 -7.16 5.60
C TYR A 149 2.61 -6.38 4.48
N VAL A 150 3.01 -6.57 3.23
CA VAL A 150 2.36 -5.94 2.07
C VAL A 150 0.88 -6.33 2.00
N ARG A 151 0.54 -7.61 2.21
CA ARG A 151 -0.85 -8.09 2.24
C ARG A 151 -1.67 -7.44 3.36
N SER A 152 -1.06 -7.15 4.51
CA SER A 152 -1.73 -6.41 5.60
C SER A 152 -2.01 -4.96 5.21
N LEU A 153 -1.10 -4.30 4.49
CA LEU A 153 -1.33 -2.96 3.95
C LEU A 153 -2.49 -2.97 2.94
N GLU A 154 -2.50 -3.93 2.03
CA GLU A 154 -3.59 -4.07 1.04
C GLU A 154 -4.94 -4.32 1.74
N SER A 155 -5.00 -5.19 2.76
CA SER A 155 -6.23 -5.42 3.53
C SER A 155 -6.74 -4.13 4.16
N ALA A 156 -5.87 -3.36 4.82
CA ALA A 156 -6.25 -2.11 5.47
C ALA A 156 -6.80 -1.08 4.46
N ILE A 157 -6.24 -1.01 3.25
CA ILE A 157 -6.76 -0.14 2.19
C ILE A 157 -8.13 -0.62 1.69
N ILE A 158 -8.30 -1.93 1.49
CA ILE A 158 -9.56 -2.53 1.05
C ILE A 158 -10.67 -2.26 2.07
N ASP A 159 -10.39 -2.50 3.36
CA ASP A 159 -11.33 -2.23 4.46
C ASP A 159 -11.68 -0.73 4.54
N THR A 160 -10.68 0.14 4.31
CA THR A 160 -10.90 1.58 4.26
C THR A 160 -11.81 1.95 3.10
N ALA A 161 -11.53 1.49 1.88
CA ALA A 161 -12.36 1.77 0.70
C ALA A 161 -13.81 1.27 0.89
N ALA A 162 -13.97 0.07 1.44
CA ALA A 162 -15.28 -0.52 1.74
C ALA A 162 -16.10 0.33 2.74
N ALA A 163 -15.44 0.96 3.74
CA ALA A 163 -16.12 1.84 4.70
C ALA A 163 -16.72 3.10 4.03
N PHE A 164 -16.22 3.49 2.85
CA PHE A 164 -16.78 4.55 2.02
C PHE A 164 -17.69 4.04 0.89
N GLY A 165 -17.94 2.72 0.80
CA GLY A 165 -18.80 2.13 -0.22
C GLY A 165 -18.10 1.83 -1.55
N VAL A 166 -16.77 1.89 -1.59
CA VAL A 166 -15.98 1.55 -2.79
C VAL A 166 -15.52 0.10 -2.69
N GLU A 167 -15.98 -0.75 -3.63
CA GLU A 167 -15.56 -2.15 -3.73
C GLU A 167 -14.17 -2.20 -4.41
N ALA A 168 -13.15 -2.52 -3.63
CA ALA A 168 -11.77 -2.63 -4.08
C ALA A 168 -11.17 -3.99 -3.68
N GLY A 169 -10.12 -4.41 -4.38
CA GLY A 169 -9.51 -5.71 -4.16
C GLY A 169 -8.05 -5.77 -4.59
N ARG A 170 -7.51 -6.99 -4.51
CA ARG A 170 -6.17 -7.34 -5.01
C ARG A 170 -6.28 -7.83 -6.44
N GLU A 171 -5.23 -7.56 -7.21
CA GLU A 171 -5.05 -8.12 -8.55
C GLU A 171 -3.89 -9.11 -8.54
N GLU A 172 -4.06 -10.26 -9.17
CA GLU A 172 -3.02 -11.31 -9.18
C GLU A 172 -1.76 -10.81 -9.89
N GLY A 173 -0.59 -11.05 -9.28
CA GLY A 173 0.70 -10.61 -9.81
C GLY A 173 0.99 -9.12 -9.64
N LEU A 174 0.04 -8.31 -9.20
CA LEU A 174 0.19 -6.86 -9.04
C LEU A 174 0.10 -6.44 -7.57
N THR A 175 1.05 -5.63 -7.12
CA THR A 175 1.03 -5.02 -5.79
C THR A 175 0.18 -3.74 -5.80
N GLY A 176 -0.63 -3.57 -4.75
CA GLY A 176 -1.53 -2.43 -4.59
C GLY A 176 -2.99 -2.84 -4.49
N VAL A 177 -3.89 -1.86 -4.48
CA VAL A 177 -5.32 -2.08 -4.39
C VAL A 177 -6.02 -1.51 -5.62
N TRP A 178 -6.99 -2.26 -6.15
CA TRP A 178 -7.59 -2.04 -7.44
C TRP A 178 -9.11 -2.06 -7.36
N VAL A 179 -9.76 -1.24 -8.18
CA VAL A 179 -11.20 -1.26 -8.40
C VAL A 179 -11.49 -1.98 -9.70
N ALA A 180 -12.41 -2.95 -9.66
CA ALA A 180 -12.80 -3.82 -10.79
C ALA A 180 -11.60 -4.53 -11.47
N GLY A 181 -10.46 -4.69 -10.77
CA GLY A 181 -9.25 -5.29 -11.35
C GLY A 181 -8.53 -4.43 -12.40
N GLU A 182 -9.03 -3.26 -12.73
CA GLU A 182 -8.56 -2.43 -13.85
C GLU A 182 -7.98 -1.09 -13.42
N ARG A 183 -8.54 -0.46 -12.38
CA ARG A 183 -8.21 0.89 -11.94
C ARG A 183 -7.48 0.87 -10.60
N LYS A 184 -6.25 1.33 -10.58
CA LYS A 184 -5.43 1.36 -9.36
C LYS A 184 -5.89 2.46 -8.42
N LEU A 185 -6.39 2.08 -7.26
CA LEU A 185 -6.81 2.99 -6.19
C LEU A 185 -5.65 3.39 -5.28
N ALA A 186 -4.75 2.44 -4.98
CA ALA A 186 -3.62 2.69 -4.10
C ALA A 186 -2.35 1.98 -4.56
N ALA A 187 -1.22 2.67 -4.42
CA ALA A 187 0.12 2.13 -4.63
C ALA A 187 0.76 1.74 -3.29
N ILE A 188 1.63 0.74 -3.33
CA ILE A 188 2.41 0.28 -2.17
C ILE A 188 3.86 0.13 -2.58
N GLY A 189 4.76 0.76 -1.83
CA GLY A 189 6.19 0.62 -1.99
C GLY A 189 6.85 0.74 -0.62
N VAL A 190 7.48 -0.32 -0.15
CA VAL A 190 8.03 -0.41 1.20
C VAL A 190 9.51 -0.77 1.19
N ARG A 191 10.18 -0.50 2.30
CA ARG A 191 11.53 -0.95 2.58
C ARG A 191 11.57 -1.54 3.98
N VAL A 192 12.30 -2.63 4.14
CA VAL A 192 12.63 -3.21 5.46
C VAL A 192 14.14 -3.18 5.63
N ARG A 193 14.61 -2.55 6.71
CA ARG A 193 16.03 -2.53 7.06
C ARG A 193 16.20 -2.91 8.53
N ARG A 194 16.95 -3.98 8.78
CA ARG A 194 17.17 -4.52 10.14
C ARG A 194 15.86 -4.72 10.90
N GLY A 195 14.83 -5.27 10.19
CA GLY A 195 13.53 -5.58 10.77
C GLY A 195 12.54 -4.43 10.84
N VAL A 196 12.95 -3.17 10.67
CA VAL A 196 12.03 -2.02 10.73
C VAL A 196 11.66 -1.54 9.33
N THR A 197 10.37 -1.24 9.16
CA THR A 197 9.78 -0.75 7.90
C THR A 197 9.95 0.75 7.74
N THR A 198 10.05 1.22 6.49
CA THR A 198 9.91 2.61 6.06
C THR A 198 9.16 2.67 4.75
N HIS A 199 8.77 3.85 4.31
CA HIS A 199 7.80 4.06 3.24
C HIS A 199 6.47 3.36 3.56
N GLY A 200 5.64 3.03 2.58
CA GLY A 200 4.35 2.43 2.89
C GLY A 200 3.40 2.42 1.72
N LEU A 201 2.30 3.14 1.83
CA LEU A 201 1.22 3.18 0.86
C LEU A 201 0.82 4.61 0.49
N ALA A 202 0.21 4.74 -0.67
CA ALA A 202 -0.38 5.98 -1.16
C ALA A 202 -1.78 5.68 -1.70
N LEU A 203 -2.79 6.19 -1.00
CA LEU A 203 -4.22 6.03 -1.32
C LEU A 203 -4.71 7.31 -2.02
N ASN A 204 -5.19 7.18 -3.24
CA ASN A 204 -5.83 8.26 -3.95
C ASN A 204 -7.22 8.54 -3.35
N VAL A 205 -7.35 9.63 -2.61
CA VAL A 205 -8.62 10.08 -1.99
C VAL A 205 -9.33 11.08 -2.90
N ASN A 206 -8.80 12.30 -2.98
CA ASN A 206 -9.29 13.38 -3.84
C ASN A 206 -8.22 13.79 -4.88
N THR A 207 -7.28 12.91 -5.16
CA THR A 207 -6.13 13.16 -6.01
C THR A 207 -6.56 13.58 -7.42
N ASP A 208 -5.98 14.64 -7.93
CA ASP A 208 -6.09 14.99 -9.34
C ASP A 208 -5.35 13.94 -10.19
N LEU A 209 -6.11 13.08 -10.85
CA LEU A 209 -5.56 11.95 -11.59
C LEU A 209 -4.83 12.36 -12.87
N ARG A 210 -4.91 13.65 -13.30
CA ARG A 210 -4.17 14.17 -14.46
C ARG A 210 -2.65 14.10 -14.24
N TRP A 211 -2.17 14.13 -12.99
CA TRP A 211 -0.76 13.94 -12.66
C TRP A 211 -0.19 12.62 -13.18
N TYR A 212 -1.01 11.57 -13.26
CA TYR A 212 -0.58 10.27 -13.76
C TYR A 212 -0.34 10.23 -15.27
N ALA A 213 -0.78 11.25 -16.04
CA ALA A 213 -0.47 11.37 -17.46
C ALA A 213 1.01 11.66 -17.74
N GLU A 214 1.75 12.15 -16.75
CA GLU A 214 3.17 12.45 -16.86
C GLU A 214 4.08 11.23 -16.56
N MET A 215 3.49 10.03 -16.37
CA MET A 215 4.25 8.81 -16.11
C MET A 215 3.52 7.54 -16.60
N ILE A 216 4.24 6.43 -16.65
CA ILE A 216 3.66 5.09 -16.88
C ILE A 216 3.68 4.36 -15.53
N PRO A 217 2.55 4.23 -14.82
CA PRO A 217 2.52 3.62 -13.49
C PRO A 217 3.02 2.16 -13.51
N CYS A 218 4.10 1.86 -12.81
CA CYS A 218 4.70 0.52 -12.73
C CYS A 218 5.01 -0.12 -14.11
N GLY A 219 5.21 0.69 -15.17
CA GLY A 219 5.39 0.19 -16.53
C GLY A 219 4.13 -0.46 -17.16
N ILE A 220 2.98 -0.36 -16.51
CA ILE A 220 1.71 -0.97 -16.95
C ILE A 220 0.95 0.07 -17.77
N ARG A 221 0.82 -0.16 -19.10
CA ARG A 221 0.22 0.79 -20.04
C ARG A 221 -1.29 0.64 -20.20
N ASP A 222 -1.82 -0.51 -19.83
CA ASP A 222 -3.20 -0.97 -20.09
C ASP A 222 -4.08 -0.91 -18.82
N ARG A 223 -3.63 -0.22 -17.78
CA ARG A 223 -4.37 -0.07 -16.53
C ARG A 223 -4.52 1.41 -16.20
N GLU A 224 -5.67 1.76 -15.69
CA GLU A 224 -5.97 3.12 -15.25
C GLU A 224 -5.61 3.33 -13.77
N VAL A 225 -5.69 4.59 -13.35
CA VAL A 225 -5.69 4.98 -11.95
C VAL A 225 -7.05 5.57 -11.58
N THR A 226 -7.43 5.41 -10.32
CA THR A 226 -8.67 5.97 -9.79
C THR A 226 -8.44 6.58 -8.40
N SER A 227 -9.48 7.18 -7.83
CA SER A 227 -9.51 7.72 -6.48
C SER A 227 -10.85 7.45 -5.83
N LEU A 228 -10.94 7.54 -4.50
CA LEU A 228 -12.22 7.43 -3.79
C LEU A 228 -13.23 8.45 -4.34
N ALA A 229 -12.80 9.71 -4.53
CA ALA A 229 -13.67 10.76 -5.06
C ALA A 229 -14.20 10.44 -6.47
N ARG A 230 -13.38 9.86 -7.36
CA ARG A 230 -13.81 9.44 -8.71
C ARG A 230 -14.84 8.31 -8.66
N GLU A 231 -14.62 7.30 -7.82
CA GLU A 231 -15.53 6.16 -7.69
C GLU A 231 -16.87 6.54 -7.04
N LEU A 232 -16.85 7.51 -6.12
CA LEU A 232 -18.04 7.99 -5.41
C LEU A 232 -18.78 9.12 -6.14
N GLY A 233 -18.11 9.83 -7.07
CA GLY A 233 -18.66 11.00 -7.75
C GLY A 233 -18.66 12.29 -6.92
N HIS A 234 -18.02 12.30 -5.75
CA HIS A 234 -17.87 13.48 -4.87
C HIS A 234 -16.59 13.40 -4.04
N ALA A 235 -16.13 14.55 -3.54
CA ALA A 235 -14.98 14.62 -2.64
C ALA A 235 -15.26 13.97 -1.29
N VAL A 236 -14.22 13.40 -0.69
CA VAL A 236 -14.26 12.75 0.63
C VAL A 236 -13.42 13.56 1.62
N ALA A 237 -13.91 13.74 2.85
CA ALA A 237 -13.14 14.41 3.91
C ALA A 237 -11.89 13.57 4.26
N MET A 238 -10.71 14.18 4.12
CA MET A 238 -9.42 13.50 4.31
C MET A 238 -9.29 12.94 5.73
N GLU A 239 -9.72 13.69 6.73
CA GLU A 239 -9.66 13.33 8.14
C GLU A 239 -10.43 12.03 8.44
N LEU A 240 -11.57 11.82 7.77
CA LEU A 240 -12.33 10.57 7.92
C LEU A 240 -11.59 9.37 7.31
N VAL A 241 -10.89 9.60 6.17
CA VAL A 241 -10.09 8.54 5.54
C VAL A 241 -8.87 8.22 6.39
N GLU A 242 -8.21 9.22 6.96
CA GLU A 242 -7.09 9.05 7.91
C GLU A 242 -7.51 8.21 9.13
N GLU A 243 -8.67 8.53 9.71
CA GLU A 243 -9.20 7.79 10.87
C GLU A 243 -9.46 6.32 10.51
N ARG A 244 -10.15 6.07 9.40
CA ARG A 244 -10.48 4.71 8.95
C ARG A 244 -9.22 3.91 8.59
N LEU A 245 -8.30 4.51 7.84
CA LEU A 245 -7.05 3.85 7.47
C LEU A 245 -6.18 3.53 8.69
N SER A 246 -6.10 4.44 9.65
CA SER A 246 -5.35 4.21 10.90
C SER A 246 -5.92 3.03 11.69
N GLY A 247 -7.24 2.97 11.84
CA GLY A 247 -7.93 1.86 12.51
C GLY A 247 -7.73 0.53 11.78
N ALA A 248 -7.87 0.53 10.46
CA ALA A 248 -7.67 -0.65 9.63
C ALA A 248 -6.22 -1.16 9.68
N LEU A 249 -5.22 -0.25 9.63
CA LEU A 249 -3.82 -0.61 9.77
C LEU A 249 -3.50 -1.17 11.16
N ALA A 250 -4.02 -0.55 12.22
CA ALA A 250 -3.83 -1.08 13.57
C ALA A 250 -4.42 -2.49 13.70
N ALA A 251 -5.63 -2.72 13.21
CA ALA A 251 -6.27 -4.04 13.20
C ALA A 251 -5.46 -5.06 12.39
N ALA A 252 -5.04 -4.70 11.16
CA ALA A 252 -4.25 -5.58 10.29
C ALA A 252 -2.90 -5.96 10.89
N PHE A 253 -2.33 -5.10 11.75
CA PHE A 253 -1.08 -5.35 12.45
C PHE A 253 -1.26 -6.01 13.83
N GLY A 254 -2.49 -6.16 14.32
CA GLY A 254 -2.77 -6.65 15.66
C GLY A 254 -2.33 -5.67 16.76
N LEU A 255 -2.38 -4.37 16.47
CA LEU A 255 -2.03 -3.27 17.37
C LEU A 255 -3.29 -2.52 17.82
N ILE A 256 -3.15 -1.75 18.90
CA ILE A 256 -4.18 -0.83 19.39
C ILE A 256 -3.71 0.59 19.08
N LEU A 257 -4.61 1.45 18.55
CA LEU A 257 -4.29 2.86 18.38
C LEU A 257 -3.95 3.49 19.73
N ALA A 258 -2.82 4.16 19.81
CA ALA A 258 -2.50 4.97 20.98
C ALA A 258 -3.47 6.17 21.01
N PRO A 259 -3.94 6.59 22.20
CA PRO A 259 -4.67 7.84 22.31
C PRO A 259 -3.78 8.98 21.76
N ILE A 260 -4.39 9.89 21.01
CA ILE A 260 -3.70 11.08 20.50
C ILE A 260 -3.22 11.86 21.74
N PRO A 261 -1.90 12.16 21.88
CA PRO A 261 -1.47 13.01 22.97
C PRO A 261 -2.17 14.36 22.85
N THR A 262 -3.02 14.71 23.80
CA THR A 262 -3.56 16.05 23.94
C THR A 262 -2.41 16.94 24.41
N GLY A 263 -1.69 17.61 23.46
CA GLY A 263 -0.62 18.55 23.77
C GLY A 263 0.72 18.17 23.14
N LEU A 264 0.84 18.28 21.82
CA LEU A 264 2.13 18.54 21.21
C LEU A 264 2.35 20.08 21.24
N PRO A 265 3.51 20.58 21.69
CA PRO A 265 3.85 21.97 21.49
C PRO A 265 3.84 22.24 19.98
N GLY A 266 3.10 23.27 19.56
CA GLY A 266 3.19 23.77 18.19
C GLY A 266 4.66 24.06 17.83
N PRO A 267 4.99 24.18 16.52
CA PRO A 267 6.36 24.45 16.09
C PRO A 267 6.90 25.64 16.87
N ALA A 268 8.03 25.42 17.52
CA ALA A 268 8.72 26.48 18.28
C ALA A 268 8.94 27.67 17.35
N GLY A 269 8.34 28.80 17.73
CA GLY A 269 8.37 30.01 16.94
C GLY A 269 9.80 30.36 16.51
N ALA A 270 9.93 30.68 15.23
CA ALA A 270 11.06 31.43 14.74
C ALA A 270 11.09 32.75 15.54
N SER A 271 11.99 32.83 16.51
CA SER A 271 12.31 34.07 17.19
C SER A 271 12.91 35.02 16.15
N GLU A 272 12.19 36.08 15.85
CA GLU A 272 12.73 37.28 15.23
C GLU A 272 13.93 37.79 16.03
N GLN A 273 15.07 37.87 15.39
CA GLN A 273 16.11 38.86 15.65
C GLN A 273 16.66 39.39 14.34
#